data_2f361e6a33bfd9e8f886fb90351a0389
#
_entry.id   2f361e6a33bfd9e8f886fb90351a0389
#
_cell.length_a   1.000
_cell.length_b   1.000
_cell.length_c   1.000
_cell.angle_alpha   90.00
_cell.angle_beta   90.00
_cell.angle_gamma   90.00
#
_symmetry.space_group_name_H-M   'P 1'
#
loop_
_entity.id
_entity.type
_entity.pdbx_description
1 polymer ?
#
loop_
_entity_poly.entity_id
_entity_poly.type
_entity_poly.pdbx_seq_one_letter_code
_entity_poly.pdbx_strand_id
1 'polypeptide(L)'
;MGGVKLLLGDCVETMLQLAPGSVDMLFTELPYGTTNCKWDTPIDLAAFWEAANRAVKPGGVKALFAQAPFDKVLAVSNLKEFRYEWIWEKTEATGHLNAKKMPMKAHENILIFYDRLPTYNPQMTHGHKRKVSTARHRRNCRHGEMYGEYKNVTYDSTDRYPRDVLRGPTDKRRSNLHPTQKPVWLCEQMILTYTDKGQTVLDCCMGSGSIGEACQRAGRNYIGIDNDAHWVEVTAARLGTEADIWGV
;
A
#
# COMPACT_ATOMS: atom_id res chain seq x y z
N MET A 1 -3.83 2.59 -21.79
CA MET A 1 -3.96 1.85 -20.52
C MET A 1 -2.58 1.36 -20.13
N GLY A 2 -2.23 1.25 -18.85
CA GLY A 2 -0.98 0.62 -18.43
C GLY A 2 -0.99 -0.87 -18.77
N GLY A 3 0.21 -1.46 -19.00
CA GLY A 3 0.36 -2.91 -19.22
C GLY A 3 -0.03 -3.69 -17.95
N VAL A 4 -0.68 -4.84 -18.13
CA VAL A 4 -1.03 -5.78 -17.05
C VAL A 4 -0.31 -7.10 -17.31
N LYS A 5 0.35 -7.64 -16.31
CA LYS A 5 0.99 -8.95 -16.32
C LYS A 5 0.55 -9.72 -15.07
N LEU A 6 -0.02 -10.90 -15.26
CA LEU A 6 -0.45 -11.78 -14.18
C LEU A 6 0.36 -13.07 -14.21
N LEU A 7 0.90 -13.47 -13.07
CA LEU A 7 1.82 -14.60 -12.93
C LEU A 7 1.26 -15.58 -11.89
N LEU A 8 1.23 -16.85 -12.24
CA LEU A 8 0.91 -17.93 -11.31
C LEU A 8 2.21 -18.48 -10.71
N GLY A 9 2.34 -18.46 -9.39
CA GLY A 9 3.51 -19.00 -8.71
C GLY A 9 3.68 -18.51 -7.27
N ASP A 10 4.66 -19.05 -6.58
CA ASP A 10 5.06 -18.56 -5.26
C ASP A 10 5.56 -17.12 -5.34
N CYS A 11 5.20 -16.29 -4.38
CA CYS A 11 5.48 -14.86 -4.42
C CYS A 11 6.99 -14.56 -4.39
N VAL A 12 7.78 -15.29 -3.60
CA VAL A 12 9.22 -15.07 -3.47
C VAL A 12 9.96 -15.58 -4.70
N GLU A 13 9.68 -16.82 -5.10
CA GLU A 13 10.31 -17.45 -6.27
C GLU A 13 10.02 -16.66 -7.55
N THR A 14 8.78 -16.24 -7.74
CA THR A 14 8.36 -15.47 -8.91
C THR A 14 8.96 -14.05 -8.90
N MET A 15 9.03 -13.39 -7.74
CA MET A 15 9.72 -12.08 -7.64
C MET A 15 11.21 -12.17 -8.00
N LEU A 16 11.88 -13.27 -7.64
CA LEU A 16 13.30 -13.49 -7.98
C LEU A 16 13.54 -13.63 -9.48
N GLN A 17 12.53 -13.98 -10.27
CA GLN A 17 12.63 -14.09 -11.73
C GLN A 17 12.40 -12.75 -12.45
N LEU A 18 11.82 -11.75 -11.78
CA LEU A 18 11.70 -10.41 -12.34
C LEU A 18 13.07 -9.80 -12.59
N ALA A 19 13.19 -8.96 -13.61
CA ALA A 19 14.43 -8.22 -13.83
C ALA A 19 14.75 -7.32 -12.62
N PRO A 20 16.01 -7.27 -12.16
CA PRO A 20 16.39 -6.41 -11.03
C PRO A 20 16.02 -4.96 -11.29
N GLY A 21 15.41 -4.30 -10.30
CA GLY A 21 15.05 -2.89 -10.38
C GLY A 21 13.97 -2.57 -11.44
N SER A 22 13.16 -3.55 -11.84
CA SER A 22 12.11 -3.35 -12.84
C SER A 22 10.80 -2.80 -12.27
N VAL A 23 10.67 -2.75 -10.95
CA VAL A 23 9.46 -2.34 -10.23
C VAL A 23 9.68 -0.99 -9.56
N ASP A 24 8.74 -0.07 -9.73
CA ASP A 24 8.77 1.27 -9.11
C ASP A 24 8.18 1.25 -7.70
N MET A 25 7.16 0.44 -7.47
CA MET A 25 6.49 0.28 -6.18
C MET A 25 6.08 -1.18 -5.98
N LEU A 26 6.43 -1.76 -4.84
CA LEU A 26 5.80 -2.97 -4.32
C LEU A 26 4.63 -2.53 -3.44
N PHE A 27 3.42 -3.00 -3.75
CA PHE A 27 2.25 -2.74 -2.95
C PHE A 27 1.41 -4.01 -2.83
N THR A 28 1.28 -4.56 -1.64
CA THR A 28 0.71 -5.89 -1.45
C THR A 28 0.14 -6.11 -0.05
N GLU A 29 -0.63 -7.18 0.13
CA GLU A 29 -1.05 -7.72 1.41
C GLU A 29 -0.49 -9.14 1.56
N LEU A 30 0.52 -9.32 2.42
CA LEU A 30 1.05 -10.64 2.73
C LEU A 30 0.05 -11.44 3.61
N PRO A 31 0.07 -12.77 3.60
CA PRO A 31 -0.67 -13.56 4.57
C PRO A 31 -0.15 -13.31 5.99
N TYR A 32 -1.07 -13.09 6.94
CA TYR A 32 -0.73 -12.68 8.32
C TYR A 32 -0.51 -13.87 9.26
N GLY A 33 -0.96 -15.08 8.89
CA GLY A 33 -0.97 -16.25 9.77
C GLY A 33 -1.92 -16.11 10.97
N THR A 34 -2.98 -15.30 10.83
CA THR A 34 -3.92 -15.00 11.93
C THR A 34 -5.29 -15.60 11.74
N THR A 35 -5.54 -16.31 10.65
CA THR A 35 -6.81 -16.98 10.33
C THR A 35 -6.61 -18.48 10.18
N ASN A 36 -7.71 -19.23 10.17
CA ASN A 36 -7.69 -20.69 9.91
C ASN A 36 -7.76 -21.01 8.40
N CYS A 37 -7.61 -20.02 7.54
CA CYS A 37 -7.62 -20.21 6.10
C CYS A 37 -6.32 -20.85 5.62
N LYS A 38 -6.38 -21.83 4.72
CA LYS A 38 -5.19 -22.53 4.20
C LYS A 38 -4.20 -21.59 3.48
N TRP A 39 -4.70 -20.53 2.86
CA TRP A 39 -3.88 -19.53 2.18
C TRP A 39 -3.18 -18.55 3.14
N ASP A 40 -3.60 -18.47 4.40
CA ASP A 40 -3.01 -17.55 5.39
C ASP A 40 -1.79 -18.17 6.08
N THR A 41 -0.86 -18.68 5.27
CA THR A 41 0.41 -19.25 5.74
C THR A 41 1.49 -18.17 5.75
N PRO A 42 2.14 -17.88 6.90
CA PRO A 42 3.20 -16.89 6.97
C PRO A 42 4.34 -17.17 5.99
N ILE A 43 4.82 -16.12 5.35
CA ILE A 43 5.95 -16.15 4.42
C ILE A 43 7.25 -15.94 5.21
N ASP A 44 8.35 -16.55 4.76
CA ASP A 44 9.68 -16.20 5.25
C ASP A 44 10.01 -14.74 4.88
N LEU A 45 9.97 -13.88 5.90
CA LEU A 45 10.18 -12.44 5.71
C LEU A 45 11.62 -12.11 5.26
N ALA A 46 12.62 -12.92 5.60
CA ALA A 46 14.00 -12.69 5.15
C ALA A 46 14.11 -12.91 3.62
N ALA A 47 13.60 -14.04 3.14
CA ALA A 47 13.54 -14.34 1.71
C ALA A 47 12.66 -13.33 0.94
N PHE A 48 11.52 -12.93 1.53
CA PHE A 48 10.66 -11.89 0.96
C PHE A 48 11.40 -10.57 0.77
N TRP A 49 12.12 -10.08 1.79
CA TRP A 49 12.84 -8.81 1.68
C TRP A 49 14.00 -8.88 0.68
N GLU A 50 14.68 -10.03 0.56
CA GLU A 50 15.70 -10.24 -0.47
C GLU A 50 15.10 -10.10 -1.88
N ALA A 51 14.02 -10.82 -2.15
CA ALA A 51 13.32 -10.78 -3.44
C ALA A 51 12.74 -9.37 -3.74
N ALA A 52 12.09 -8.74 -2.75
CA ALA A 52 11.51 -7.42 -2.88
C ALA A 52 12.58 -6.34 -3.15
N ASN A 53 13.71 -6.38 -2.42
CA ASN A 53 14.81 -5.42 -2.61
C ASN A 53 15.52 -5.61 -3.95
N ARG A 54 15.51 -6.82 -4.50
CA ARG A 54 16.04 -7.08 -5.84
C ARG A 54 15.09 -6.56 -6.93
N ALA A 55 13.78 -6.81 -6.81
CA ALA A 55 12.78 -6.44 -7.81
C ALA A 55 12.51 -4.94 -7.86
N VAL A 56 12.41 -4.29 -6.69
CA VAL A 56 12.13 -2.85 -6.56
C VAL A 56 13.39 -2.04 -6.83
N LYS A 57 13.28 -1.02 -7.67
CA LYS A 57 14.39 -0.12 -7.98
C LYS A 57 14.86 0.68 -6.75
N PRO A 58 16.11 1.13 -6.70
CA PRO A 58 16.59 2.04 -5.67
C PRO A 58 15.73 3.31 -5.59
N GLY A 59 15.21 3.65 -4.41
CA GLY A 59 14.27 4.74 -4.21
C GLY A 59 12.82 4.39 -4.54
N GLY A 60 12.52 3.13 -4.88
CA GLY A 60 11.15 2.63 -4.96
C GLY A 60 10.56 2.39 -3.57
N VAL A 61 9.23 2.46 -3.47
CA VAL A 61 8.49 2.23 -2.22
C VAL A 61 8.04 0.78 -2.12
N LYS A 62 8.09 0.25 -0.89
CA LYS A 62 7.42 -0.98 -0.51
C LYS A 62 6.35 -0.61 0.50
N ALA A 63 5.07 -0.73 0.11
CA ALA A 63 3.91 -0.45 0.93
C ALA A 63 3.19 -1.77 1.22
N LEU A 64 3.02 -2.12 2.50
CA LEU A 64 2.45 -3.40 2.88
C LEU A 64 1.28 -3.22 3.82
N PHE A 65 0.13 -3.78 3.45
CA PHE A 65 -0.98 -3.89 4.38
C PHE A 65 -0.60 -4.77 5.56
N ALA A 66 -1.01 -4.37 6.74
CA ALA A 66 -0.75 -5.13 7.96
C ALA A 66 -1.79 -4.82 9.04
N GLN A 67 -1.97 -5.76 9.95
CA GLN A 67 -2.82 -5.61 11.13
C GLN A 67 -2.15 -6.29 12.33
N ALA A 68 -2.42 -5.77 13.53
CA ALA A 68 -1.87 -6.34 14.76
C ALA A 68 -2.26 -7.82 14.96
N PRO A 69 -1.32 -8.69 15.38
CA PRO A 69 0.07 -8.43 15.77
C PRO A 69 1.10 -8.45 14.61
N PHE A 70 0.71 -8.89 13.42
CA PHE A 70 1.60 -9.07 12.27
C PHE A 70 2.29 -7.76 11.85
N ASP A 71 1.63 -6.61 11.97
CA ASP A 71 2.21 -5.30 11.68
C ASP A 71 3.51 -5.03 12.46
N LYS A 72 3.59 -5.48 13.72
CA LYS A 72 4.79 -5.32 14.55
C LYS A 72 5.92 -6.24 14.09
N VAL A 73 5.59 -7.48 13.75
CA VAL A 73 6.56 -8.45 13.20
C VAL A 73 7.11 -7.94 11.88
N LEU A 74 6.25 -7.48 10.99
CA LEU A 74 6.64 -6.95 9.67
C LEU A 74 7.51 -5.70 9.80
N ALA A 75 7.15 -4.75 10.69
CA ALA A 75 7.95 -3.55 10.92
C ALA A 75 9.36 -3.88 11.43
N VAL A 76 9.47 -4.78 12.42
CA VAL A 76 10.75 -5.18 13.02
C VAL A 76 11.61 -5.97 12.04
N SER A 77 11.01 -6.75 11.12
CA SER A 77 11.76 -7.55 10.15
C SER A 77 12.62 -6.72 9.17
N ASN A 78 12.31 -5.43 9.00
CA ASN A 78 13.11 -4.51 8.17
C ASN A 78 13.13 -3.07 8.74
N LEU A 79 13.54 -2.91 9.99
CA LEU A 79 13.66 -1.59 10.65
C LEU A 79 14.57 -0.62 9.89
N LYS A 80 15.54 -1.14 9.14
CA LYS A 80 16.46 -0.31 8.34
C LYS A 80 15.73 0.55 7.31
N GLU A 81 14.69 0.00 6.69
CA GLU A 81 13.91 0.67 5.64
C GLU A 81 12.54 1.14 6.11
N PHE A 82 12.05 0.69 7.26
CA PHE A 82 10.79 1.16 7.82
C PHE A 82 10.84 2.66 8.11
N ARG A 83 9.79 3.39 7.70
CA ARG A 83 9.76 4.85 7.84
C ARG A 83 8.55 5.35 8.63
N TYR A 84 7.36 4.97 8.23
CA TYR A 84 6.10 5.35 8.85
C TYR A 84 4.98 4.44 8.36
N GLU A 85 3.79 4.68 8.89
CA GLU A 85 2.59 3.96 8.48
C GLU A 85 1.46 4.91 8.10
N TRP A 86 0.59 4.45 7.21
CA TRP A 86 -0.74 5.00 7.03
C TRP A 86 -1.73 4.14 7.79
N ILE A 87 -2.76 4.77 8.37
CA ILE A 87 -3.85 4.11 9.07
C ILE A 87 -5.10 4.24 8.24
N TRP A 88 -5.65 3.13 7.79
CA TRP A 88 -6.99 3.10 7.23
C TRP A 88 -8.01 2.89 8.33
N GLU A 89 -8.71 3.97 8.72
CA GLU A 89 -9.86 3.92 9.62
C GLU A 89 -11.09 3.46 8.84
N LYS A 90 -11.60 2.29 9.16
CA LYS A 90 -12.79 1.69 8.54
C LYS A 90 -14.05 2.40 9.05
N THR A 91 -15.01 2.64 8.17
CA THR A 91 -16.33 3.16 8.58
C THR A 91 -17.13 2.15 9.40
N GLU A 92 -16.84 0.86 9.23
CA GLU A 92 -17.44 -0.25 9.96
C GLU A 92 -16.34 -1.12 10.56
N ALA A 93 -16.35 -1.28 11.89
CA ALA A 93 -15.40 -2.15 12.57
C ALA A 93 -15.72 -3.63 12.32
N THR A 94 -14.68 -4.47 12.40
CA THR A 94 -14.78 -5.92 12.24
C THR A 94 -14.46 -6.63 13.56
N GLY A 95 -14.72 -7.96 13.64
CA GLY A 95 -14.39 -8.75 14.82
C GLY A 95 -15.49 -8.79 15.89
N HIS A 96 -16.75 -8.59 15.52
CA HIS A 96 -17.91 -8.58 16.41
C HIS A 96 -18.05 -9.86 17.29
N LEU A 97 -17.60 -11.02 16.81
CA LEU A 97 -17.60 -12.26 17.59
C LEU A 97 -16.73 -12.19 18.86
N ASN A 98 -15.74 -11.32 18.86
CA ASN A 98 -14.83 -11.09 19.98
C ASN A 98 -15.11 -9.80 20.77
N ALA A 99 -16.18 -9.09 20.47
CA ALA A 99 -16.47 -7.77 21.05
C ALA A 99 -16.64 -7.77 22.59
N LYS A 100 -16.95 -8.94 23.18
CA LYS A 100 -17.01 -9.10 24.64
C LYS A 100 -15.64 -9.39 25.29
N LYS A 101 -14.59 -9.62 24.51
CA LYS A 101 -13.25 -10.01 24.99
C LYS A 101 -12.19 -8.95 24.65
N MET A 102 -12.37 -8.22 23.57
CA MET A 102 -11.44 -7.21 23.08
C MET A 102 -12.16 -6.15 22.25
N PRO A 103 -11.57 -4.96 22.03
CA PRO A 103 -12.12 -3.95 21.13
C PRO A 103 -12.27 -4.49 19.72
N MET A 104 -13.33 -4.04 19.02
CA MET A 104 -13.51 -4.32 17.61
C MET A 104 -12.43 -3.64 16.78
N LYS A 105 -11.99 -4.29 15.72
CA LYS A 105 -10.93 -3.80 14.83
C LYS A 105 -11.49 -2.74 13.87
N ALA A 106 -11.18 -1.48 14.13
CA ALA A 106 -11.67 -0.34 13.36
C ALA A 106 -10.64 0.21 12.36
N HIS A 107 -9.43 -0.33 12.31
CA HIS A 107 -8.39 0.14 11.39
C HIS A 107 -7.52 -1.02 10.87
N GLU A 108 -6.80 -0.72 9.80
CA GLU A 108 -5.65 -1.47 9.30
C GLU A 108 -4.51 -0.49 8.99
N ASN A 109 -3.27 -0.97 9.05
CA ASN A 109 -2.09 -0.19 8.76
C ASN A 109 -1.60 -0.48 7.34
N ILE A 110 -0.92 0.50 6.72
CA ILE A 110 -0.10 0.30 5.54
C ILE A 110 1.30 0.77 5.92
N LEU A 111 2.20 -0.18 6.11
CA LEU A 111 3.59 0.09 6.50
C LEU A 111 4.41 0.51 5.28
N ILE A 112 5.17 1.60 5.41
CA ILE A 112 5.96 2.18 4.32
C ILE A 112 7.45 1.96 4.57
N PHE A 113 8.08 1.33 3.58
CA PHE A 113 9.51 1.02 3.59
C PHE A 113 10.19 1.59 2.36
N TYR A 114 11.37 2.19 2.52
CA TYR A 114 12.26 2.61 1.44
C TYR A 114 13.69 2.82 1.93
N ASP A 115 14.66 2.67 1.01
CA ASP A 115 16.09 2.90 1.29
C ASP A 115 16.45 4.40 1.28
N ARG A 116 15.94 5.14 0.30
CA ARG A 116 16.11 6.58 0.12
C ARG A 116 14.78 7.24 -0.23
N LEU A 117 14.70 8.57 -0.11
CA LEU A 117 13.48 9.32 -0.35
C LEU A 117 12.87 8.98 -1.73
N PRO A 118 11.63 8.44 -1.75
CA PRO A 118 10.98 8.02 -2.98
C PRO A 118 10.24 9.17 -3.68
N THR A 119 9.63 8.88 -4.83
CA THR A 119 8.55 9.70 -5.37
C THR A 119 7.48 9.88 -4.30
N TYR A 120 7.10 11.13 -4.06
CA TYR A 120 6.02 11.46 -3.14
C TYR A 120 5.16 12.59 -3.71
N ASN A 121 3.97 12.22 -4.15
CA ASN A 121 2.96 13.13 -4.72
C ASN A 121 1.85 13.33 -3.67
N PRO A 122 1.91 14.37 -2.81
CA PRO A 122 0.92 14.56 -1.77
C PRO A 122 -0.46 14.78 -2.39
N GLN A 123 -1.41 13.90 -2.07
CA GLN A 123 -2.79 14.01 -2.51
C GLN A 123 -3.50 15.07 -1.66
N MET A 124 -3.41 16.32 -2.11
CA MET A 124 -3.94 17.48 -1.38
C MET A 124 -5.47 17.44 -1.29
N THR A 125 -6.01 17.87 -0.16
CA THR A 125 -7.44 18.12 -0.01
C THR A 125 -7.74 19.61 -0.13
N HIS A 126 -8.85 19.97 -0.76
CA HIS A 126 -9.20 21.33 -1.15
C HIS A 126 -10.47 21.84 -0.46
N GLY A 127 -10.72 23.15 -0.51
CA GLY A 127 -11.96 23.74 -0.03
C GLY A 127 -12.09 23.85 1.49
N HIS A 128 -10.99 23.75 2.23
CA HIS A 128 -10.98 23.93 3.68
C HIS A 128 -11.10 25.40 4.08
N LYS A 129 -11.46 25.65 5.34
CA LYS A 129 -11.39 27.00 5.90
C LYS A 129 -10.01 27.60 5.65
N ARG A 130 -9.96 28.80 5.06
CA ARG A 130 -8.71 29.53 4.77
C ARG A 130 -7.84 29.62 6.02
N LYS A 131 -6.57 29.26 5.90
CA LYS A 131 -5.57 29.38 6.97
C LYS A 131 -4.45 30.31 6.49
N VAL A 132 -4.21 31.35 7.27
CA VAL A 132 -3.14 32.33 7.03
C VAL A 132 -2.12 32.21 8.15
N SER A 133 -0.83 32.13 7.79
CA SER A 133 0.28 32.19 8.72
C SER A 133 1.36 33.09 8.14
N THR A 134 1.64 34.20 8.81
CA THR A 134 2.67 35.16 8.37
C THR A 134 4.08 34.69 8.76
N ALA A 135 5.09 35.14 8.03
CA ALA A 135 6.50 34.88 8.35
C ALA A 135 6.86 35.38 9.78
N ARG A 136 6.24 36.48 10.26
CA ARG A 136 6.42 37.01 11.62
C ARG A 136 5.91 36.04 12.69
N HIS A 137 4.72 35.44 12.48
CA HIS A 137 4.17 34.44 13.40
C HIS A 137 5.08 33.20 13.51
N ARG A 138 5.63 32.76 12.38
CA ARG A 138 6.51 31.57 12.34
C ARG A 138 7.87 31.80 13.00
N ARG A 139 8.42 33.01 12.93
CA ARG A 139 9.67 33.35 13.64
C ARG A 139 9.54 33.22 15.17
N ASN A 140 8.35 33.43 15.69
CA ASN A 140 8.09 33.33 17.13
C ASN A 140 7.86 31.89 17.61
N CYS A 141 7.68 30.93 16.67
CA CYS A 141 7.57 29.51 17.00
C CYS A 141 8.98 28.92 17.09
N ARG A 142 9.44 28.57 18.30
CA ARG A 142 10.75 27.93 18.56
C ARG A 142 10.74 26.49 18.02
N HIS A 143 10.84 26.31 16.71
CA HIS A 143 10.90 24.98 16.10
C HIS A 143 12.33 24.53 15.73
N GLY A 144 13.31 25.46 15.76
CA GLY A 144 14.68 25.20 15.32
C GLY A 144 15.42 24.12 16.09
N GLU A 145 15.16 24.01 17.40
CA GLU A 145 15.82 23.00 18.24
C GLU A 145 15.32 21.57 17.97
N MET A 146 14.07 21.40 17.57
CA MET A 146 13.47 20.08 17.33
C MET A 146 13.46 19.67 15.85
N TYR A 147 13.35 20.60 14.91
CA TYR A 147 13.08 20.30 13.49
C TYR A 147 14.07 20.95 12.51
N GLY A 148 15.17 21.55 12.98
CA GLY A 148 16.17 22.20 12.13
C GLY A 148 15.74 23.58 11.62
N GLU A 149 16.52 24.15 10.70
CA GLU A 149 16.25 25.48 10.16
C GLU A 149 14.97 25.53 9.32
N TYR A 150 14.10 26.49 9.62
CA TYR A 150 12.81 26.69 8.99
C TYR A 150 12.85 27.87 8.04
N LYS A 151 12.54 27.68 6.77
CA LYS A 151 12.32 28.82 5.84
C LYS A 151 11.06 29.56 6.26
N ASN A 152 11.20 30.85 6.60
CA ASN A 152 10.10 31.73 6.97
C ASN A 152 9.28 32.11 5.73
N VAL A 153 8.31 31.26 5.36
CA VAL A 153 7.39 31.52 4.23
C VAL A 153 6.01 31.88 4.74
N THR A 154 5.37 32.86 4.11
CA THR A 154 3.95 33.12 4.34
C THR A 154 3.13 31.97 3.76
N TYR A 155 2.19 31.45 4.54
CA TYR A 155 1.23 30.44 4.11
C TYR A 155 -0.16 31.07 4.07
N ASP A 156 -0.84 30.94 2.94
CA ASP A 156 -2.23 31.40 2.75
C ASP A 156 -2.92 30.42 1.79
N SER A 157 -3.75 29.53 2.33
CA SER A 157 -4.37 28.49 1.51
C SER A 157 -5.64 27.91 2.14
N THR A 158 -6.51 27.40 1.28
CA THR A 158 -7.63 26.51 1.60
C THR A 158 -7.30 25.04 1.41
N ASP A 159 -6.10 24.72 0.96
CA ASP A 159 -5.65 23.35 0.74
C ASP A 159 -4.95 22.80 1.99
N ARG A 160 -4.98 21.48 2.11
CA ARG A 160 -4.27 20.78 3.20
C ARG A 160 -3.49 19.60 2.64
N TYR A 161 -2.30 19.40 3.19
CA TYR A 161 -1.55 18.17 3.00
C TYR A 161 -2.31 16.98 3.57
N PRO A 162 -2.13 15.79 2.97
CA PRO A 162 -2.74 14.57 3.49
C PRO A 162 -2.28 14.31 4.92
N ARG A 163 -3.13 13.64 5.66
CA ARG A 163 -2.80 13.11 6.99
C ARG A 163 -2.63 11.60 6.85
N ASP A 164 -1.86 11.02 7.74
CA ASP A 164 -1.57 9.59 7.82
C ASP A 164 -2.76 8.70 8.18
N VAL A 165 -3.88 9.29 8.64
CA VAL A 165 -5.14 8.59 8.89
C VAL A 165 -6.14 8.89 7.78
N LEU A 166 -6.52 7.85 7.05
CA LEU A 166 -7.50 7.88 5.97
C LEU A 166 -8.76 7.15 6.40
N ARG A 167 -9.90 7.83 6.43
CA ARG A 167 -11.18 7.22 6.77
C ARG A 167 -12.00 6.91 5.53
N GLY A 168 -12.48 5.68 5.42
CA GLY A 168 -13.31 5.29 4.30
C GLY A 168 -13.89 3.88 4.39
N PRO A 169 -14.88 3.58 3.53
CA PRO A 169 -15.58 2.30 3.54
C PRO A 169 -14.73 1.16 2.96
N THR A 170 -15.15 -0.07 3.27
CA THR A 170 -14.74 -1.27 2.54
C THR A 170 -15.51 -1.39 1.24
N ASP A 171 -14.99 -2.10 0.25
CA ASP A 171 -15.68 -2.35 -1.03
C ASP A 171 -16.67 -3.53 -0.98
N LYS A 172 -16.83 -4.18 0.15
CA LYS A 172 -17.67 -5.39 0.31
C LYS A 172 -19.12 -5.24 -0.18
N ARG A 173 -19.64 -4.00 -0.22
CA ARG A 173 -20.99 -3.73 -0.72
C ARG A 173 -21.08 -3.58 -2.25
N ARG A 174 -19.95 -3.33 -2.92
CA ARG A 174 -19.88 -3.11 -4.37
C ARG A 174 -19.47 -4.37 -5.13
N SER A 175 -18.48 -5.08 -4.63
CA SER A 175 -18.06 -6.36 -5.17
C SER A 175 -17.47 -7.17 -4.04
N ASN A 176 -17.97 -8.39 -3.81
CA ASN A 176 -17.47 -9.29 -2.79
C ASN A 176 -16.74 -10.46 -3.45
N LEU A 177 -15.68 -10.15 -4.18
CA LEU A 177 -14.89 -11.16 -4.90
C LEU A 177 -13.99 -11.94 -3.95
N HIS A 178 -13.52 -11.31 -2.87
CA HIS A 178 -12.65 -11.93 -1.86
C HIS A 178 -13.03 -11.48 -0.45
N PRO A 179 -13.00 -12.37 0.56
CA PRO A 179 -13.39 -12.03 1.96
C PRO A 179 -12.59 -10.88 2.58
N THR A 180 -11.32 -10.73 2.19
CA THR A 180 -10.39 -9.71 2.71
C THR A 180 -10.08 -8.62 1.68
N GLN A 181 -10.87 -8.50 0.61
CA GLN A 181 -10.64 -7.52 -0.46
C GLN A 181 -10.40 -6.11 0.09
N LYS A 182 -9.30 -5.50 -0.36
CA LYS A 182 -8.97 -4.11 -0.02
C LYS A 182 -9.77 -3.12 -0.87
N PRO A 183 -10.14 -1.95 -0.34
CA PRO A 183 -10.89 -0.95 -1.11
C PRO A 183 -10.03 -0.35 -2.22
N VAL A 184 -10.57 -0.32 -3.42
CA VAL A 184 -9.87 0.22 -4.61
C VAL A 184 -9.48 1.68 -4.42
N TRP A 185 -10.34 2.50 -3.78
CA TRP A 185 -10.05 3.91 -3.51
C TRP A 185 -8.81 4.11 -2.65
N LEU A 186 -8.59 3.23 -1.66
CA LEU A 186 -7.42 3.29 -0.79
C LEU A 186 -6.15 2.87 -1.56
N CYS A 187 -6.27 1.82 -2.37
CA CYS A 187 -5.18 1.38 -3.25
C CYS A 187 -4.78 2.48 -4.23
N GLU A 188 -5.76 3.14 -4.85
CA GLU A 188 -5.53 4.26 -5.77
C GLU A 188 -4.85 5.44 -5.07
N GLN A 189 -5.26 5.79 -3.85
CA GLN A 189 -4.63 6.83 -3.04
C GLN A 189 -3.13 6.55 -2.81
N MET A 190 -2.77 5.31 -2.47
CA MET A 190 -1.37 4.92 -2.25
C MET A 190 -0.57 4.95 -3.55
N ILE A 191 -1.12 4.41 -4.63
CA ILE A 191 -0.48 4.36 -5.95
C ILE A 191 -0.22 5.78 -6.46
N LEU A 192 -1.20 6.68 -6.39
CA LEU A 192 -1.05 8.08 -6.79
C LEU A 192 0.01 8.82 -5.95
N THR A 193 0.10 8.48 -4.66
CA THR A 193 1.06 9.11 -3.74
C THR A 193 2.50 8.72 -4.06
N TYR A 194 2.77 7.46 -4.39
CA TYR A 194 4.13 6.94 -4.47
C TYR A 194 4.62 6.61 -5.87
N THR A 195 3.80 6.85 -6.89
CA THR A 195 4.17 6.58 -8.28
C THR A 195 3.75 7.70 -9.22
N ASP A 196 4.44 7.77 -10.37
CA ASP A 196 4.05 8.58 -11.50
C ASP A 196 3.36 7.73 -12.59
N LYS A 197 2.65 8.39 -13.51
CA LYS A 197 1.96 7.71 -14.61
C LYS A 197 2.94 6.89 -15.45
N GLY A 198 2.55 5.67 -15.79
CA GLY A 198 3.36 4.73 -16.57
C GLY A 198 4.39 3.93 -15.77
N GLN A 199 4.57 4.22 -14.48
CA GLN A 199 5.39 3.40 -13.60
C GLN A 199 4.75 2.05 -13.29
N THR A 200 5.55 1.09 -12.83
CA THR A 200 5.15 -0.30 -12.59
C THR A 200 4.95 -0.57 -11.11
N VAL A 201 3.77 -1.07 -10.77
CA VAL A 201 3.41 -1.54 -9.43
C VAL A 201 3.38 -3.07 -9.42
N LEU A 202 4.04 -3.67 -8.44
CA LEU A 202 4.04 -5.11 -8.17
C LEU A 202 3.14 -5.41 -6.97
N ASP A 203 2.27 -6.40 -7.13
CA ASP A 203 1.48 -7.00 -6.06
C ASP A 203 1.75 -8.50 -6.03
N CYS A 204 2.50 -8.97 -5.05
CA CYS A 204 2.97 -10.34 -5.01
C CYS A 204 2.02 -11.35 -4.33
N CYS A 205 0.86 -10.86 -3.85
CA CYS A 205 -0.23 -11.68 -3.29
C CYS A 205 -1.56 -11.04 -3.72
N MET A 206 -1.83 -11.05 -5.04
CA MET A 206 -2.83 -10.18 -5.66
C MET A 206 -4.29 -10.50 -5.31
N GLY A 207 -4.59 -11.73 -4.92
CA GLY A 207 -5.95 -12.18 -4.62
C GLY A 207 -6.94 -11.75 -5.70
N SER A 208 -7.97 -10.98 -5.35
CA SER A 208 -8.99 -10.50 -6.28
C SER A 208 -8.61 -9.26 -7.11
N GLY A 209 -7.34 -8.81 -7.11
CA GLY A 209 -6.83 -7.77 -8.00
C GLY A 209 -7.27 -6.33 -7.71
N SER A 210 -7.58 -5.99 -6.46
CA SER A 210 -7.97 -4.61 -6.10
C SER A 210 -6.89 -3.58 -6.42
N ILE A 211 -5.61 -3.93 -6.18
CA ILE A 211 -4.46 -3.09 -6.50
C ILE A 211 -4.30 -2.95 -8.01
N GLY A 212 -4.53 -4.04 -8.76
CA GLY A 212 -4.52 -4.02 -10.24
C GLY A 212 -5.55 -3.07 -10.83
N GLU A 213 -6.81 -3.10 -10.32
CA GLU A 213 -7.86 -2.17 -10.75
C GLU A 213 -7.47 -0.71 -10.42
N ALA A 214 -6.89 -0.46 -9.26
CA ALA A 214 -6.40 0.86 -8.91
C ALA A 214 -5.27 1.33 -9.83
N CYS A 215 -4.35 0.43 -10.23
CA CYS A 215 -3.30 0.72 -11.22
C CYS A 215 -3.87 1.13 -12.58
N GLN A 216 -4.87 0.40 -13.08
CA GLN A 216 -5.53 0.75 -14.34
C GLN A 216 -6.17 2.13 -14.27
N ARG A 217 -6.92 2.44 -13.20
CA ARG A 217 -7.54 3.75 -12.98
C ARG A 217 -6.51 4.88 -12.93
N ALA A 218 -5.38 4.62 -12.27
CA ALA A 218 -4.30 5.58 -12.12
C ALA A 218 -3.36 5.66 -13.34
N GLY A 219 -3.50 4.80 -14.35
CA GLY A 219 -2.64 4.75 -15.54
C GLY A 219 -1.23 4.27 -15.24
N ARG A 220 -1.09 3.27 -14.36
CA ARG A 220 0.15 2.58 -14.01
C ARG A 220 0.17 1.18 -14.64
N ASN A 221 1.38 0.66 -14.87
CA ASN A 221 1.55 -0.75 -15.20
C ASN A 221 1.40 -1.60 -13.93
N TYR A 222 0.92 -2.81 -14.08
CA TYR A 222 0.65 -3.73 -12.99
C TYR A 222 1.27 -5.10 -13.24
N ILE A 223 1.96 -5.64 -12.25
CA ILE A 223 2.40 -7.03 -12.18
C ILE A 223 1.72 -7.64 -10.95
N GLY A 224 0.86 -8.63 -11.16
CA GLY A 224 0.20 -9.39 -10.10
C GLY A 224 0.75 -10.80 -10.04
N ILE A 225 1.02 -11.31 -8.84
CA ILE A 225 1.44 -12.69 -8.57
C ILE A 225 0.45 -13.30 -7.60
N ASP A 226 0.06 -14.55 -7.83
CA ASP A 226 -0.68 -15.36 -6.88
C ASP A 226 -0.32 -16.83 -7.06
N ASN A 227 -0.33 -17.61 -5.98
CA ASN A 227 -0.06 -19.05 -6.04
C ASN A 227 -1.31 -19.89 -6.31
N ASP A 228 -2.50 -19.30 -6.36
CA ASP A 228 -3.77 -19.95 -6.65
C ASP A 228 -4.28 -19.49 -8.03
N ALA A 229 -4.36 -20.44 -8.96
CA ALA A 229 -4.85 -20.21 -10.32
C ALA A 229 -6.25 -19.57 -10.34
N HIS A 230 -7.11 -19.91 -9.38
CA HIS A 230 -8.44 -19.30 -9.25
C HIS A 230 -8.35 -17.76 -9.08
N TRP A 231 -7.43 -17.27 -8.25
CA TRP A 231 -7.28 -15.82 -8.07
C TRP A 231 -6.64 -15.14 -9.28
N VAL A 232 -5.77 -15.84 -10.00
CA VAL A 232 -5.23 -15.33 -11.28
C VAL A 232 -6.37 -15.12 -12.29
N GLU A 233 -7.28 -16.11 -12.42
CA GLU A 233 -8.46 -16.00 -13.30
C GLU A 233 -9.43 -14.90 -12.88
N VAL A 234 -9.75 -14.82 -11.57
CA VAL A 234 -10.62 -13.77 -10.99
C VAL A 234 -10.04 -12.38 -11.27
N THR A 235 -8.74 -12.22 -11.07
CA THR A 235 -8.05 -10.94 -11.33
C THR A 235 -8.02 -10.63 -12.83
N ALA A 236 -7.76 -11.62 -13.70
CA ALA A 236 -7.80 -11.43 -15.16
C ALA A 236 -9.18 -10.95 -15.63
N ALA A 237 -10.24 -11.61 -15.16
CA ALA A 237 -11.61 -11.21 -15.45
C ALA A 237 -11.93 -9.79 -14.95
N ARG A 238 -11.51 -9.44 -13.74
CA ARG A 238 -11.69 -8.10 -13.17
C ARG A 238 -10.99 -7.01 -13.97
N LEU A 239 -9.78 -7.29 -14.45
CA LEU A 239 -8.96 -6.31 -15.17
C LEU A 239 -9.23 -6.31 -16.68
N GLY A 240 -10.08 -7.22 -17.19
CA GLY A 240 -10.39 -7.34 -18.61
C GLY A 240 -9.16 -7.71 -19.46
N THR A 241 -8.29 -8.56 -18.91
CA THR A 241 -7.09 -9.06 -19.57
C THR A 241 -7.12 -10.58 -19.67
N GLU A 242 -6.31 -11.15 -20.55
CA GLU A 242 -6.05 -12.58 -20.53
C GLU A 242 -5.08 -12.92 -19.40
N ALA A 243 -5.32 -14.05 -18.73
CA ALA A 243 -4.39 -14.58 -17.77
C ALA A 243 -3.21 -15.21 -18.54
N ASP A 244 -2.03 -14.63 -18.45
CA ASP A 244 -0.80 -15.28 -18.91
C ASP A 244 -0.44 -16.35 -17.87
N ILE A 245 -1.12 -17.50 -17.95
CA ILE A 245 -0.85 -18.66 -17.07
C ILE A 245 0.39 -19.38 -17.62
N TRP A 246 1.52 -18.71 -17.61
CA TRP A 246 2.80 -19.36 -17.82
C TRP A 246 3.31 -19.84 -16.47
N GLY A 247 3.03 -21.12 -16.18
CA GLY A 247 3.78 -21.85 -15.18
C GLY A 247 5.23 -21.92 -15.64
N VAL A 248 6.15 -21.43 -14.78
CA VAL A 248 7.57 -21.72 -14.85
C VAL A 248 7.86 -23.00 -14.11
#